data_7e8cecee7d97ba99ee061c3bb4b46126
#
_entry.id   7e8cecee7d97ba99ee061c3bb4b46126
#
_cell.length_a   1.000
_cell.length_b   1.000
_cell.length_c   1.000
_cell.angle_alpha   90.00
_cell.angle_beta   90.00
_cell.angle_gamma   90.00
#
_symmetry.space_group_name_H-M   'P 1'
#
loop_
_entity.id
_entity.type
_entity.pdbx_description
1 polymer ?
#
loop_
_entity_poly.entity_id
_entity_poly.type
_entity_poly.pdbx_seq_one_letter_code
_entity_poly.pdbx_strand_id
1 'polypeptide(L)'
;MGMTVFEFLKSCVQTQESKVLFILMIIAVAMIIDFITGIIAAYVNPEIQFKSKAGINGILRKIASMLLLIVFLPVSILILGDTGIALVYTLYLGYLMMEVKSIIENVGKNGTDTSLFTHLINKLSNNEIE
;
A
#
# COMPACT_ATOMS: atom_id res chain seq x y z
N MET A 1 2.11 10.07 30.32
CA MET A 1 2.53 10.79 29.12
C MET A 1 2.32 9.96 27.89
N GLY A 2 1.84 10.59 26.84
CA GLY A 2 1.60 9.90 25.57
C GLY A 2 2.87 9.53 24.84
N MET A 3 2.79 8.47 24.09
CA MET A 3 3.86 8.03 23.20
C MET A 3 4.00 9.03 22.03
N THR A 4 5.22 9.39 21.65
CA THR A 4 5.43 10.21 20.46
C THR A 4 5.12 9.38 19.21
N VAL A 5 4.90 10.06 18.08
CA VAL A 5 4.65 9.38 16.80
C VAL A 5 5.84 8.47 16.46
N PHE A 6 7.06 8.94 16.67
CA PHE A 6 8.25 8.13 16.34
C PHE A 6 8.36 6.89 17.23
N GLU A 7 8.05 7.02 18.52
CA GLU A 7 8.05 5.88 19.44
C GLU A 7 7.00 4.86 19.04
N PHE A 8 5.81 5.31 18.65
CA PHE A 8 4.75 4.44 18.14
C PHE A 8 5.19 3.70 16.89
N LEU A 9 5.75 4.42 15.91
CA LEU A 9 6.21 3.81 14.66
C LEU A 9 7.31 2.78 14.92
N LYS A 10 8.24 3.08 15.82
CA LYS A 10 9.30 2.14 16.19
C LYS A 10 8.72 0.90 16.85
N SER A 11 7.70 1.06 17.71
CA SER A 11 7.06 -0.09 18.37
C SER A 11 6.38 -1.01 17.35
N CYS A 12 5.83 -0.45 16.27
CA CYS A 12 5.16 -1.23 15.22
C CYS A 12 6.10 -2.13 14.43
N VAL A 13 7.40 -1.84 14.44
CA VAL A 13 8.39 -2.60 13.64
C VAL A 13 9.34 -3.44 14.51
N GLN A 14 9.05 -3.59 15.80
CA GLN A 14 9.92 -4.33 16.71
C GLN A 14 9.87 -5.83 16.53
N THR A 15 8.71 -6.39 16.21
CA THR A 15 8.56 -7.82 15.98
C THR A 15 8.06 -8.10 14.57
N GLN A 16 8.26 -9.32 14.10
CA GLN A 16 7.78 -9.74 12.78
C GLN A 16 6.25 -9.64 12.70
N GLU A 17 5.57 -10.10 13.75
CA GLU A 17 4.13 -10.08 13.81
C GLU A 17 3.57 -8.65 13.79
N SER A 18 4.16 -7.74 14.55
CA SER A 18 3.70 -6.35 14.57
C SER A 18 4.00 -5.66 13.24
N LYS A 19 5.11 -5.99 12.57
CA LYS A 19 5.42 -5.47 11.22
C LYS A 19 4.35 -5.86 10.22
N VAL A 20 3.95 -7.12 10.21
CA VAL A 20 2.94 -7.63 9.27
C VAL A 20 1.63 -6.89 9.45
N LEU A 21 1.16 -6.74 10.68
CA LEU A 21 -0.08 -6.03 10.96
C LEU A 21 0.02 -4.55 10.61
N PHE A 22 1.18 -3.95 10.87
CA PHE A 22 1.44 -2.55 10.54
C PHE A 22 1.40 -2.32 9.03
N ILE A 23 2.03 -3.20 8.25
CA ILE A 23 2.01 -3.11 6.78
C ILE A 23 0.58 -3.23 6.26
N LEU A 24 -0.22 -4.15 6.82
CA LEU A 24 -1.61 -4.29 6.42
C LEU A 24 -2.40 -3.00 6.65
N MET A 25 -2.18 -2.34 7.79
CA MET A 25 -2.79 -1.05 8.08
C MET A 25 -2.34 0.02 7.07
N ILE A 26 -1.05 0.07 6.75
CA ILE A 26 -0.51 1.02 5.79
C ILE A 26 -1.09 0.77 4.40
N ILE A 27 -1.26 -0.50 4.01
CA ILE A 27 -1.90 -0.84 2.73
C ILE A 27 -3.31 -0.28 2.67
N ALA A 28 -4.09 -0.41 3.73
CA ALA A 28 -5.45 0.13 3.79
C ALA A 28 -5.44 1.65 3.60
N VAL A 29 -4.55 2.35 4.30
CA VAL A 29 -4.41 3.80 4.16
C VAL A 29 -3.95 4.16 2.75
N ALA A 30 -2.99 3.43 2.21
CA ALA A 30 -2.47 3.67 0.85
C ALA A 30 -3.57 3.48 -0.21
N MET A 31 -4.44 2.49 -0.04
CA MET A 31 -5.58 2.27 -0.95
C MET A 31 -6.51 3.48 -0.96
N ILE A 32 -6.78 4.05 0.21
CA ILE A 32 -7.61 5.26 0.33
C ILE A 32 -6.93 6.44 -0.36
N ILE A 33 -5.65 6.63 -0.11
CA ILE A 33 -4.86 7.72 -0.71
C ILE A 33 -4.78 7.55 -2.24
N ASP A 34 -4.57 6.33 -2.71
CA ASP A 34 -4.54 6.04 -4.15
C ASP A 34 -5.86 6.42 -4.80
N PHE A 35 -6.98 6.09 -4.18
CA PHE A 35 -8.30 6.46 -4.68
C PHE A 35 -8.47 7.98 -4.72
N ILE A 36 -8.12 8.68 -3.64
CA ILE A 36 -8.23 10.14 -3.55
C ILE A 36 -7.34 10.82 -4.59
N THR A 37 -6.09 10.40 -4.71
CA THR A 37 -5.16 10.99 -5.69
C THR A 37 -5.61 10.71 -7.12
N GLY A 38 -6.23 9.56 -7.35
CA GLY A 38 -6.82 9.23 -8.65
C GLY A 38 -7.97 10.18 -9.02
N ILE A 39 -8.83 10.50 -8.06
CA ILE A 39 -9.92 11.48 -8.27
C ILE A 39 -9.34 12.86 -8.56
N ILE A 40 -8.34 13.29 -7.79
CA ILE A 40 -7.69 14.59 -8.00
C ILE A 40 -7.07 14.64 -9.40
N ALA A 41 -6.38 13.57 -9.81
CA ALA A 41 -5.77 13.50 -11.14
C ALA A 41 -6.81 13.66 -12.25
N ALA A 42 -7.95 12.98 -12.12
CA ALA A 42 -9.03 13.07 -13.10
C ALA A 42 -9.65 14.46 -13.13
N TYR A 43 -9.67 15.15 -12.00
CA TYR A 43 -10.24 16.49 -11.90
C TYR A 43 -9.32 17.56 -12.50
N VAL A 44 -8.01 17.43 -12.26
CA VAL A 44 -7.01 18.42 -12.67
C VAL A 44 -6.62 18.22 -14.14
N ASN A 45 -6.51 16.99 -14.61
CA ASN A 45 -6.05 16.68 -15.96
C ASN A 45 -7.25 16.47 -16.89
N PRO A 46 -7.50 17.38 -17.85
CA PRO A 46 -8.67 17.29 -18.74
C PRO A 46 -8.63 16.07 -19.68
N GLU A 47 -7.46 15.45 -19.86
CA GLU A 47 -7.33 14.27 -20.71
C GLU A 47 -7.85 13.00 -20.00
N ILE A 48 -8.00 13.05 -18.67
CA ILE A 48 -8.48 11.92 -17.89
C ILE A 48 -9.98 12.09 -17.64
N GLN A 49 -10.76 11.10 -18.05
CA GLN A 49 -12.20 11.10 -17.78
C GLN A 49 -12.49 10.28 -16.53
N PHE A 50 -13.09 10.93 -15.54
CA PHE A 50 -13.57 10.23 -14.35
C PHE A 50 -14.99 9.74 -14.63
N LYS A 51 -15.16 8.42 -14.57
CA LYS A 51 -16.48 7.79 -14.67
C LYS A 51 -16.83 7.21 -13.31
N SER A 52 -17.98 7.55 -12.77
CA SER A 52 -18.45 7.08 -11.47
C SER A 52 -18.41 5.56 -11.36
N LYS A 53 -18.83 4.86 -12.41
CA LYS A 53 -18.83 3.40 -12.44
C LYS A 53 -17.41 2.84 -12.32
N ALA A 54 -16.44 3.43 -13.01
CA ALA A 54 -15.04 3.01 -12.93
C ALA A 54 -14.49 3.25 -11.53
N GLY A 55 -14.85 4.37 -10.88
CA GLY A 55 -14.45 4.68 -9.52
C GLY A 55 -15.01 3.66 -8.53
N ILE A 56 -16.29 3.33 -8.65
CA ILE A 56 -16.94 2.33 -7.80
C ILE A 56 -16.29 0.95 -7.99
N ASN A 57 -16.04 0.55 -9.22
CA ASN A 57 -15.37 -0.72 -9.52
C ASN A 57 -13.97 -0.77 -8.93
N GLY A 58 -13.25 0.35 -8.97
CA GLY A 58 -11.92 0.46 -8.36
C GLY A 58 -11.96 0.25 -6.86
N ILE A 59 -12.94 0.87 -6.18
CA ILE A 59 -13.15 0.70 -4.74
C ILE A 59 -13.46 -0.76 -4.42
N LEU A 60 -14.36 -1.38 -5.17
CA LEU A 60 -14.76 -2.77 -4.93
C LEU A 60 -13.58 -3.73 -5.10
N ARG A 61 -12.73 -3.50 -6.10
CA ARG A 61 -11.51 -4.31 -6.29
C ARG A 61 -10.56 -4.15 -5.12
N LYS A 62 -10.38 -2.95 -4.60
CA LYS A 62 -9.50 -2.69 -3.46
C LYS A 62 -10.04 -3.36 -2.20
N ILE A 63 -11.36 -3.31 -1.97
CA ILE A 63 -12.00 -3.99 -0.85
C ILE A 63 -11.78 -5.50 -0.97
N ALA A 64 -12.01 -6.07 -2.15
CA ALA A 64 -11.81 -7.50 -2.38
C ALA A 64 -10.36 -7.91 -2.14
N SER A 65 -9.40 -7.11 -2.60
CA SER A 65 -7.98 -7.36 -2.38
C SER A 65 -7.64 -7.31 -0.88
N MET A 66 -8.18 -6.34 -0.16
CA MET A 66 -7.95 -6.21 1.29
C MET A 66 -8.50 -7.43 2.03
N LEU A 67 -9.70 -7.88 1.67
CA LEU A 67 -10.30 -9.07 2.29
C LEU A 67 -9.43 -10.30 2.05
N LEU A 68 -8.89 -10.44 0.84
CA LEU A 68 -7.98 -11.54 0.51
C LEU A 68 -6.70 -11.48 1.32
N LEU A 69 -6.10 -10.30 1.46
CA LEU A 69 -4.90 -10.11 2.26
C LEU A 69 -5.14 -10.46 3.73
N ILE A 70 -6.30 -10.06 4.27
CA ILE A 70 -6.67 -10.35 5.65
C ILE A 70 -6.80 -11.86 5.87
N VAL A 71 -7.47 -12.57 4.97
CA VAL A 71 -7.67 -14.02 5.09
C VAL A 71 -6.36 -14.77 4.88
N PHE A 72 -5.51 -14.28 4.01
CA PHE A 72 -4.24 -14.94 3.69
C PHE A 72 -3.32 -15.05 4.91
N LEU A 73 -3.37 -14.09 5.82
CA LEU A 73 -2.51 -14.08 7.01
C LEU A 73 -2.77 -15.29 7.93
N PRO A 74 -3.99 -15.49 8.46
CA PRO A 74 -4.19 -16.65 9.34
C PRO A 74 -4.06 -17.98 8.61
N VAL A 75 -4.41 -18.05 7.34
CA VAL A 75 -4.27 -19.28 6.55
C VAL A 75 -2.79 -19.65 6.40
N SER A 76 -1.93 -18.67 6.12
CA SER A 76 -0.50 -18.90 5.97
C SER A 76 0.14 -19.36 7.28
N ILE A 77 -0.25 -18.77 8.39
CA ILE A 77 0.25 -19.16 9.70
C ILE A 77 -0.23 -20.57 10.05
N LEU A 78 -1.48 -20.88 9.76
CA LEU A 78 -2.06 -22.19 10.03
C LEU A 78 -1.31 -23.30 9.29
N ILE A 79 -0.98 -23.07 8.01
CA ILE A 79 -0.35 -24.08 7.15
C ILE A 79 1.16 -24.16 7.36
N LEU A 80 1.84 -23.00 7.46
CA LEU A 80 3.30 -22.91 7.40
C LEU A 80 3.95 -22.44 8.70
N GLY A 81 3.14 -22.06 9.71
CA GLY A 81 3.69 -21.55 10.98
C GLY A 81 4.48 -20.26 10.78
N ASP A 82 5.66 -20.19 11.41
CA ASP A 82 6.51 -18.99 11.33
C ASP A 82 6.97 -18.67 9.93
N THR A 83 7.15 -19.69 9.09
CA THR A 83 7.48 -19.50 7.66
C THR A 83 6.35 -18.75 6.96
N GLY A 84 5.10 -18.99 7.37
CA GLY A 84 3.94 -18.30 6.84
C GLY A 84 3.97 -16.80 7.12
N ILE A 85 4.45 -16.40 8.30
CA ILE A 85 4.59 -14.98 8.66
C ILE A 85 5.59 -14.28 7.71
N ALA A 86 6.73 -14.93 7.45
CA ALA A 86 7.73 -14.39 6.55
C ALA A 86 7.20 -14.25 5.12
N LEU A 87 6.43 -15.25 4.67
CA LEU A 87 5.81 -15.23 3.34
C LEU A 87 4.81 -14.07 3.21
N VAL A 88 3.95 -13.90 4.22
CA VAL A 88 2.96 -12.81 4.24
C VAL A 88 3.66 -11.45 4.29
N TYR A 89 4.72 -11.33 5.06
CA TYR A 89 5.53 -10.10 5.11
C TYR A 89 5.98 -9.69 3.71
N THR A 90 6.55 -10.64 2.96
CA THR A 90 7.01 -10.38 1.59
C THR A 90 5.86 -10.01 0.65
N LEU A 91 4.75 -10.74 0.74
CA LEU A 91 3.56 -10.47 -0.08
C LEU A 91 3.01 -9.07 0.20
N TYR A 92 2.89 -8.72 1.48
CA TYR A 92 2.35 -7.43 1.89
C TYR A 92 3.25 -6.28 1.47
N LEU A 93 4.58 -6.44 1.58
CA LEU A 93 5.52 -5.42 1.10
C LEU A 93 5.37 -5.20 -0.40
N GLY A 94 5.27 -6.28 -1.17
CA GLY A 94 5.07 -6.18 -2.60
C GLY A 94 3.77 -5.45 -2.95
N TYR A 95 2.69 -5.78 -2.26
CA TYR A 95 1.40 -5.14 -2.48
C TYR A 95 1.45 -3.66 -2.10
N LEU A 96 2.09 -3.34 -0.97
CA LEU A 96 2.26 -1.94 -0.54
C LEU A 96 3.04 -1.13 -1.59
N MET A 97 4.12 -1.70 -2.13
CA MET A 97 4.90 -1.03 -3.18
C MET A 97 4.05 -0.73 -4.42
N MET A 98 3.16 -1.64 -4.80
CA MET A 98 2.24 -1.42 -5.92
C MET A 98 1.31 -0.23 -5.65
N GLU A 99 0.76 -0.15 -4.44
CA GLU A 99 -0.12 0.96 -4.07
C GLU A 99 0.64 2.29 -4.04
N VAL A 100 1.86 2.31 -3.50
CA VAL A 100 2.69 3.52 -3.46
C VAL A 100 3.04 3.98 -4.87
N LYS A 101 3.39 3.07 -5.76
CA LYS A 101 3.66 3.40 -7.17
C LYS A 101 2.44 4.03 -7.84
N SER A 102 1.26 3.48 -7.57
CA SER A 102 0.01 4.01 -8.12
C SER A 102 -0.26 5.44 -7.62
N ILE A 103 -0.01 5.69 -6.33
CA ILE A 103 -0.15 7.03 -5.75
C ILE A 103 0.81 8.01 -6.44
N ILE A 104 2.06 7.62 -6.62
CA ILE A 104 3.07 8.46 -7.28
C ILE A 104 2.64 8.78 -8.72
N GLU A 105 2.13 7.79 -9.44
CA GLU A 105 1.63 7.99 -10.80
C GLU A 105 0.47 8.98 -10.83
N ASN A 106 -0.47 8.87 -9.88
CA ASN A 106 -1.61 9.78 -9.80
C ASN A 106 -1.15 11.21 -9.52
N VAL A 107 -0.20 11.39 -8.61
CA VAL A 107 0.36 12.71 -8.28
C VAL A 107 1.10 13.28 -9.50
N GLY A 108 1.82 12.42 -10.24
CA GLY A 108 2.48 12.82 -11.47
C GLY A 108 1.50 13.34 -12.54
N LYS A 109 0.32 12.72 -12.63
CA LYS A 109 -0.73 13.15 -13.57
C LYS A 109 -1.31 14.50 -13.22
N ASN A 110 -1.13 14.98 -11.98
CA ASN A 110 -1.52 16.33 -11.56
C ASN A 110 -0.54 17.41 -12.03
N GLY A 111 0.57 17.03 -12.67
CA GLY A 111 1.62 17.95 -13.08
C GLY A 111 2.73 18.13 -12.06
N THR A 112 2.67 17.45 -10.93
CA THR A 112 3.72 17.48 -9.92
C THR A 112 4.90 16.64 -10.39
N ASP A 113 6.13 17.15 -10.18
CA ASP A 113 7.33 16.38 -10.53
C ASP A 113 7.54 15.30 -9.45
N THR A 114 7.37 14.05 -9.86
CA THR A 114 7.50 12.88 -8.99
C THR A 114 8.77 12.07 -9.28
N SER A 115 9.70 12.60 -10.06
CA SER A 115 10.90 11.85 -10.49
C SER A 115 11.73 11.36 -9.30
N LEU A 116 11.89 12.18 -8.26
CA LEU A 116 12.61 11.78 -7.05
C LEU A 116 11.92 10.61 -6.35
N PHE A 117 10.61 10.68 -6.18
CA PHE A 117 9.83 9.63 -5.54
C PHE A 117 9.89 8.34 -6.33
N THR A 118 9.74 8.42 -7.66
CA THR A 118 9.83 7.26 -8.54
C THR A 118 11.20 6.59 -8.42
N HIS A 119 12.27 7.38 -8.40
CA HIS A 119 13.62 6.86 -8.25
C HIS A 119 13.80 6.15 -6.91
N LEU A 120 13.33 6.77 -5.82
CA LEU A 120 13.45 6.20 -4.48
C LEU A 120 12.67 4.91 -4.34
N ILE A 121 11.43 4.87 -4.84
CA ILE A 121 10.60 3.67 -4.71
C ILE A 121 11.15 2.51 -5.54
N ASN A 122 11.70 2.78 -6.70
CA ASN A 122 12.34 1.76 -7.52
C ASN A 122 13.58 1.20 -6.82
N LYS A 123 14.36 2.06 -6.19
CA LYS A 123 15.54 1.64 -5.42
C LYS A 123 15.15 0.77 -4.22
N LEU A 124 14.12 1.15 -3.47
CA LEU A 124 13.62 0.38 -2.35
C LEU A 124 13.09 -0.98 -2.80
N SER A 125 12.34 -1.00 -3.89
CA SER A 125 11.76 -2.23 -4.44
C SER A 125 12.85 -3.20 -4.89
N ASN A 126 13.91 -2.71 -5.53
CA ASN A 126 15.03 -3.54 -5.95
C ASN A 126 15.79 -4.13 -4.75
N ASN A 127 15.99 -3.35 -3.69
CA ASN A 127 16.66 -3.82 -2.48
C ASN A 127 15.83 -4.90 -1.76
N GLU A 128 14.51 -4.81 -1.79
CA GLU A 128 13.63 -5.80 -1.18
C GLU A 128 13.63 -7.12 -1.95
N ILE A 129 13.82 -7.06 -3.27
CA ILE A 129 13.87 -8.27 -4.12
C ILE A 129 15.20 -9.01 -3.93
N GLU A 130 16.28 -8.27 -3.70
CA GLU A 130 17.61 -8.85 -3.46
C GLU A 130 17.73 -9.34 -2.02
#